data_e6e6e344091bc9bf63d2a1614e15e54c
#
_entry.id   e6e6e344091bc9bf63d2a1614e15e54c
#
_cell.length_a   1.000
_cell.length_b   1.000
_cell.length_c   1.000
_cell.angle_alpha   90.00
_cell.angle_beta   90.00
_cell.angle_gamma   90.00
#
_symmetry.space_group_name_H-M   'P 1'
#
loop_
_entity.id
_entity.type
_entity.pdbx_description
1 polymer ?
#
loop_
_entity_poly.entity_id
_entity_poly.type
_entity_poly.pdbx_seq_one_letter_code
_entity_poly.pdbx_strand_id
1 'polypeptide(L)'
;MDAAPATLSVSRLVDQPRVDRYAVAARDPNPIHRETPEAYAGPFGRPVAHGMLVLGLVSEAMTQGFGMAWANTGTVKVRWRAPGLTPFTATARADLKKDEGGVATYEVTCT
;
A
#
# COMPACT_ATOMS: atom_id res chain seq x y z
N MET A 1 -28.88 -3.81 -6.49
CA MET A 1 -27.70 -3.69 -5.63
C MET A 1 -26.59 -4.56 -6.20
N ASP A 2 -25.45 -3.97 -6.44
CA ASP A 2 -24.34 -4.69 -7.04
C ASP A 2 -23.67 -5.61 -6.03
N ALA A 3 -23.25 -6.77 -6.50
CA ALA A 3 -22.45 -7.67 -5.67
C ALA A 3 -21.05 -7.06 -5.47
N ALA A 4 -20.42 -7.38 -4.34
CA ALA A 4 -19.05 -6.96 -4.10
C ALA A 4 -18.11 -7.58 -5.16
N PRO A 5 -17.13 -6.83 -5.70
CA PRO A 5 -16.19 -7.36 -6.67
C PRO A 5 -15.45 -8.59 -6.14
N ALA A 6 -15.29 -9.60 -6.99
CA ALA A 6 -14.57 -10.82 -6.60
C ALA A 6 -13.08 -10.54 -6.38
N THR A 7 -12.50 -9.65 -7.18
CA THR A 7 -11.09 -9.29 -7.11
C THR A 7 -10.92 -7.81 -7.44
N LEU A 8 -10.04 -7.16 -6.69
CA LEU A 8 -9.58 -5.80 -6.96
C LEU A 8 -8.06 -5.82 -7.04
N SER A 9 -7.49 -5.04 -7.97
CA SER A 9 -6.04 -5.03 -8.14
C SER A 9 -5.57 -3.67 -8.65
N VAL A 10 -4.45 -3.20 -8.09
CA VAL A 10 -3.77 -1.97 -8.50
C VAL A 10 -2.28 -2.23 -8.50
N SER A 11 -1.60 -1.84 -9.58
CA SER A 11 -0.14 -1.90 -9.67
C SER A 11 0.42 -0.51 -9.89
N ARG A 12 1.47 -0.15 -9.17
CA ARG A 12 2.16 1.13 -9.29
C ARG A 12 3.66 0.96 -9.19
N LEU A 13 4.38 1.73 -9.97
CA LEU A 13 5.83 1.83 -9.80
C LEU A 13 6.12 2.66 -8.55
N VAL A 14 6.88 2.08 -7.63
CA VAL A 14 7.37 2.78 -6.43
C VAL A 14 8.84 3.08 -6.65
N ASP A 15 9.13 4.25 -7.17
CA ASP A 15 10.48 4.72 -7.41
C ASP A 15 10.89 5.79 -6.40
N GLN A 16 12.15 6.20 -6.43
CA GLN A 16 12.65 7.16 -5.46
C GLN A 16 11.92 8.52 -5.53
N PRO A 17 11.63 9.08 -6.71
CA PRO A 17 10.85 10.34 -6.77
C PRO A 17 9.50 10.23 -6.09
N ARG A 18 8.80 9.11 -6.23
CA ARG A 18 7.52 8.90 -5.56
C ARG A 18 7.68 8.83 -4.04
N VAL A 19 8.69 8.10 -3.57
CA VAL A 19 8.99 8.00 -2.14
C VAL A 19 9.36 9.35 -1.56
N ASP A 20 10.17 10.14 -2.28
CA ASP A 20 10.57 11.47 -1.83
C ASP A 20 9.36 12.41 -1.72
N ARG A 21 8.45 12.37 -2.68
CA ARG A 21 7.21 13.16 -2.62
C ARG A 21 6.34 12.74 -1.43
N TYR A 22 6.24 11.44 -1.18
CA TYR A 22 5.49 10.92 -0.05
C TYR A 22 6.11 11.37 1.28
N ALA A 23 7.44 11.36 1.40
CA ALA A 23 8.13 11.80 2.60
C ALA A 23 7.76 13.24 2.97
N VAL A 24 7.65 14.12 1.97
CA VAL A 24 7.23 15.51 2.18
C VAL A 24 5.77 15.58 2.61
N ALA A 25 4.88 14.91 1.89
CA ALA A 25 3.45 14.96 2.15
C ALA A 25 3.10 14.37 3.53
N ALA A 26 3.75 13.29 3.91
CA ALA A 26 3.51 12.61 5.18
C ALA A 26 4.34 13.19 6.34
N ARG A 27 5.25 14.13 6.04
CA ARG A 27 6.19 14.69 7.03
C ARG A 27 7.01 13.60 7.70
N ASP A 28 7.47 12.64 6.90
CA ASP A 28 8.32 11.54 7.36
C ASP A 28 9.66 11.60 6.62
N PRO A 29 10.63 12.39 7.14
CA PRO A 29 11.92 12.58 6.47
C PRO A 29 12.98 11.56 6.87
N ASN A 30 12.61 10.43 7.45
CA ASN A 30 13.56 9.43 7.90
C ASN A 30 14.53 9.07 6.77
N PRO A 31 15.84 9.20 6.96
CA PRO A 31 16.82 9.00 5.90
C PRO A 31 16.85 7.59 5.29
N ILE A 32 16.29 6.58 5.95
CA ILE A 32 16.24 5.21 5.40
C ILE A 32 15.35 5.11 4.14
N HIS A 33 14.47 6.09 3.92
CA HIS A 33 13.59 6.13 2.75
C HIS A 33 14.18 6.91 1.58
N ARG A 34 15.37 7.50 1.75
CA ARG A 34 15.99 8.40 0.77
C ARG A 34 17.35 7.87 0.34
N GLU A 35 17.88 8.41 -0.74
CA GLU A 35 19.24 8.09 -1.20
C GLU A 35 20.27 8.78 -0.29
N THR A 36 20.53 8.17 0.86
CA THR A 36 21.41 8.71 1.89
C THR A 36 22.41 7.65 2.31
N PRO A 37 23.57 8.05 2.89
CA PRO A 37 24.52 7.08 3.45
C PRO A 37 23.86 6.14 4.46
N GLU A 38 22.91 6.64 5.26
CA GLU A 38 22.22 5.85 6.27
C GLU A 38 21.41 4.71 5.64
N ALA A 39 20.74 4.97 4.51
CA ALA A 39 19.97 3.96 3.81
C ALA A 39 20.88 2.88 3.22
N TYR A 40 21.98 3.28 2.57
CA TYR A 40 22.90 2.33 1.94
C TYR A 40 23.72 1.55 2.95
N ALA A 41 24.06 2.15 4.11
CA ALA A 41 24.78 1.48 5.18
C ALA A 41 23.87 0.72 6.14
N GLY A 42 22.57 0.91 6.06
CA GLY A 42 21.59 0.29 6.94
C GLY A 42 21.31 -1.19 6.61
N PRO A 43 20.38 -1.80 7.36
CA PRO A 43 20.14 -3.25 7.26
C PRO A 43 19.59 -3.70 5.91
N PHE A 44 18.99 -2.79 5.12
CA PHE A 44 18.42 -3.13 3.82
C PHE A 44 19.39 -2.89 2.65
N GLY A 45 20.51 -2.17 2.88
CA GLY A 45 21.52 -1.90 1.87
C GLY A 45 21.13 -0.90 0.79
N ARG A 46 19.91 -0.35 0.85
CA ARG A 46 19.37 0.63 -0.11
C ARG A 46 18.12 1.28 0.46
N PRO A 47 17.61 2.38 -0.17
CA PRO A 47 16.39 3.02 0.32
C PRO A 47 15.19 2.07 0.31
N VAL A 48 14.38 2.18 1.36
CA VAL A 48 13.16 1.39 1.51
C VAL A 48 11.94 2.31 1.47
N ALA A 49 10.88 1.87 0.77
CA ALA A 49 9.64 2.64 0.70
C ALA A 49 8.93 2.65 2.05
N HIS A 50 8.24 3.76 2.33
CA HIS A 50 7.40 3.85 3.53
C HIS A 50 6.31 2.78 3.48
N GLY A 51 6.10 2.07 4.60
CA GLY A 51 5.01 1.08 4.68
C GLY A 51 3.65 1.70 4.39
N MET A 52 3.40 2.89 4.91
CA MET A 52 2.14 3.59 4.70
C MET A 52 1.93 4.01 3.24
N LEU A 53 3.01 4.28 2.49
CA LEU A 53 2.91 4.53 1.05
C LEU A 53 2.40 3.28 0.32
N VAL A 54 2.96 2.13 0.66
CA VAL A 54 2.55 0.85 0.07
C VAL A 54 1.10 0.52 0.47
N LEU A 55 0.72 0.77 1.72
CA LEU A 55 -0.66 0.59 2.18
C LEU A 55 -1.62 1.47 1.39
N GLY A 56 -1.17 2.63 0.91
CA GLY A 56 -1.97 3.50 0.05
C GLY A 56 -2.46 2.82 -1.22
N LEU A 57 -1.70 1.86 -1.77
CA LEU A 57 -2.14 1.09 -2.92
C LEU A 57 -3.32 0.18 -2.58
N VAL A 58 -3.34 -0.37 -1.39
CA VAL A 58 -4.48 -1.17 -0.91
C VAL A 58 -5.71 -0.27 -0.83
N SER A 59 -5.56 0.91 -0.26
CA SER A 59 -6.66 1.88 -0.18
C SER A 59 -7.14 2.31 -1.57
N GLU A 60 -6.22 2.50 -2.53
CA GLU A 60 -6.59 2.82 -3.91
C GLU A 60 -7.43 1.68 -4.54
N ALA A 61 -7.01 0.43 -4.35
CA ALA A 61 -7.75 -0.72 -4.87
C ALA A 61 -9.16 -0.80 -4.27
N MET A 62 -9.28 -0.60 -2.97
CA MET A 62 -10.57 -0.62 -2.28
C MET A 62 -11.46 0.55 -2.70
N THR A 63 -10.85 1.71 -2.95
CA THR A 63 -11.57 2.90 -3.44
C THR A 63 -12.13 2.67 -4.85
N GLN A 64 -11.39 1.97 -5.70
CA GLN A 64 -11.89 1.60 -7.04
C GLN A 64 -13.14 0.74 -6.95
N GLY A 65 -13.21 -0.15 -5.95
CA GLY A 65 -14.35 -1.04 -5.78
C GLY A 65 -15.53 -0.40 -5.04
N PHE A 66 -15.27 0.46 -4.07
CA PHE A 66 -16.28 0.92 -3.12
C PHE A 66 -16.43 2.44 -3.02
N GLY A 67 -15.54 3.20 -3.66
CA GLY A 67 -15.59 4.67 -3.60
C GLY A 67 -15.48 5.19 -2.18
N MET A 68 -16.26 6.20 -1.87
CA MET A 68 -16.23 6.85 -0.55
C MET A 68 -16.72 5.95 0.59
N ALA A 69 -17.44 4.87 0.29
CA ALA A 69 -17.84 3.91 1.33
C ALA A 69 -16.61 3.31 2.01
N TRP A 70 -15.54 3.04 1.25
CA TRP A 70 -14.27 2.58 1.84
C TRP A 70 -13.70 3.60 2.83
N ALA A 71 -13.61 4.86 2.42
CA ALA A 71 -13.06 5.91 3.28
C ALA A 71 -13.88 6.12 4.55
N ASN A 72 -15.20 5.98 4.45
CA ASN A 72 -16.12 6.26 5.56
C ASN A 72 -16.31 5.07 6.50
N THR A 73 -16.27 3.85 5.99
CA THR A 73 -16.67 2.66 6.76
C THR A 73 -15.65 1.53 6.73
N GLY A 74 -14.63 1.62 5.87
CA GLY A 74 -13.65 0.54 5.71
C GLY A 74 -12.74 0.42 6.92
N THR A 75 -12.32 -0.80 7.20
CA THR A 75 -11.28 -1.07 8.20
C THR A 75 -10.24 -1.99 7.58
N VAL A 76 -9.01 -1.88 8.05
CA VAL A 76 -7.91 -2.71 7.56
C VAL A 76 -7.07 -3.19 8.73
N LYS A 77 -6.63 -4.44 8.64
CA LYS A 77 -5.66 -5.01 9.54
C LYS A 77 -4.47 -5.45 8.69
N VAL A 78 -3.28 -4.94 9.00
CA VAL A 78 -2.13 -5.11 8.13
C VAL A 78 -0.93 -5.66 8.90
N ARG A 79 -0.11 -6.45 8.20
CA ARG A 79 1.17 -6.94 8.71
C ARG A 79 2.24 -6.69 7.65
N TRP A 80 3.33 -6.06 8.07
CA TRP A 80 4.50 -5.80 7.23
C TRP A 80 5.45 -6.99 7.33
N ARG A 81 5.65 -7.70 6.22
CA ARG A 81 6.46 -8.92 6.21
C ARG A 81 7.81 -8.76 5.57
N ALA A 82 7.95 -7.82 4.64
CA ALA A 82 9.21 -7.59 3.93
C ALA A 82 9.31 -6.13 3.52
N PRO A 83 10.53 -5.57 3.43
CA PRO A 83 10.72 -4.20 2.96
C PRO A 83 10.49 -4.11 1.45
N GLY A 84 9.98 -2.96 0.98
CA GLY A 84 9.93 -2.63 -0.43
C GLY A 84 11.16 -1.81 -0.81
N LEU A 85 12.13 -2.42 -1.45
CA LEU A 85 13.37 -1.76 -1.83
C LEU A 85 13.20 -1.05 -3.16
N THR A 86 13.41 0.26 -3.18
CA THR A 86 13.20 1.09 -4.39
C THR A 86 14.29 0.87 -5.43
N PRO A 87 13.98 0.88 -6.75
CA PRO A 87 12.61 0.92 -7.30
C PRO A 87 11.99 -0.47 -7.40
N PHE A 88 10.67 -0.54 -7.28
CA PHE A 88 9.94 -1.80 -7.52
C PHE A 88 8.51 -1.49 -7.96
N THR A 89 7.88 -2.46 -8.64
CA THR A 89 6.45 -2.36 -8.94
C THR A 89 5.69 -3.09 -7.86
N ALA A 90 4.87 -2.35 -7.14
CA ALA A 90 4.01 -2.90 -6.10
C ALA A 90 2.63 -3.21 -6.69
N THR A 91 2.11 -4.39 -6.38
CA THR A 91 0.77 -4.80 -6.77
C THR A 91 -0.04 -5.11 -5.53
N ALA A 92 -1.09 -4.34 -5.31
CA ALA A 92 -2.08 -4.63 -4.27
C ALA A 92 -3.20 -5.43 -4.91
N ARG A 93 -3.46 -6.62 -4.38
CA ARG A 93 -4.53 -7.49 -4.85
C ARG A 93 -5.42 -7.88 -3.69
N ALA A 94 -6.74 -7.68 -3.86
CA ALA A 94 -7.74 -8.03 -2.88
C ALA A 94 -8.66 -9.09 -3.46
N ASP A 95 -8.81 -10.21 -2.76
CA ASP A 95 -9.70 -11.31 -3.15
C ASP A 95 -10.82 -11.43 -2.13
N LEU A 96 -12.06 -11.42 -2.62
CA LEU A 96 -13.24 -11.50 -1.77
C LEU A 96 -13.30 -12.86 -1.07
N LYS A 97 -13.43 -12.84 0.26
CA LYS A 97 -13.54 -14.05 1.06
C LYS A 97 -14.92 -14.23 1.66
N LYS A 98 -15.63 -13.14 1.92
CA LYS A 98 -16.91 -13.19 2.62
C LYS A 98 -17.72 -11.94 2.28
N ASP A 99 -18.99 -12.13 1.98
CA ASP A 99 -19.93 -11.03 1.73
C ASP A 99 -21.22 -11.35 2.46
N GLU A 100 -21.32 -10.87 3.69
CA GLU A 100 -22.44 -11.18 4.58
C GLU A 100 -22.87 -9.95 5.38
N GLY A 101 -24.16 -9.77 5.55
CA GLY A 101 -24.72 -8.73 6.42
C GLY A 101 -24.33 -7.33 6.01
N GLY A 102 -24.16 -7.07 4.73
CA GLY A 102 -23.73 -5.77 4.23
C GLY A 102 -22.24 -5.49 4.40
N VAL A 103 -21.45 -6.50 4.81
CA VAL A 103 -20.00 -6.37 5.00
C VAL A 103 -19.28 -7.31 4.04
N ALA A 104 -18.39 -6.75 3.22
CA ALA A 104 -17.51 -7.52 2.34
C ALA A 104 -16.12 -7.59 2.96
N THR A 105 -15.60 -8.80 3.08
CA THR A 105 -14.27 -9.05 3.67
C THR A 105 -13.34 -9.58 2.60
N TYR A 106 -12.17 -8.94 2.49
CA TYR A 106 -11.14 -9.28 1.52
C TYR A 106 -9.85 -9.72 2.20
N GLU A 107 -9.21 -10.71 1.60
CA GLU A 107 -7.82 -11.00 1.88
C GLU A 107 -6.98 -10.21 0.88
N VAL A 108 -6.01 -9.44 1.38
CA VAL A 108 -5.24 -8.52 0.55
C VAL A 108 -3.76 -8.86 0.67
N THR A 109 -3.09 -8.88 -0.48
CA THR A 109 -1.64 -8.98 -0.55
C THR A 109 -1.10 -7.79 -1.34
N CYS A 110 0.12 -7.37 -0.99
CA CYS A 110 0.83 -6.35 -1.74
C CYS A 110 2.26 -6.85 -1.96
N THR A 111 2.59 -7.09 -3.23
CA THR A 111 3.86 -7.70 -3.61
C THR A 111 4.54 -6.95 -4.75
#